data_385b8d4290eff6758698830d2e4ddd78
#
_entry.id   385b8d4290eff6758698830d2e4ddd78
#
_cell.length_a   1.000
_cell.length_b   1.000
_cell.length_c   1.000
_cell.angle_alpha   90.00
_cell.angle_beta   90.00
_cell.angle_gamma   90.00
#
_symmetry.space_group_name_H-M   'P 1'
#
loop_
_entity.id
_entity.type
_entity.pdbx_description
1 polymer ?
#
loop_
_entity_poly.entity_id
_entity_poly.type
_entity_poly.pdbx_seq_one_letter_code
_entity_poly.pdbx_strand_id
1 'polypeptide(L)'
;MKGEFVTANRDREDIVIQKYIQGCIRNERDSQKALYQHFYSFAMGICLRYANDRLDAAGILNDGFFKAFKNINKYEPTKAFLPWLGRIITNTAIDYYRANLKFADHVDILDHENIAQVSSVYDKLAYHDLLALVQRLSAGYRTVFNLFAIDGYTHEEIAEMLGISVGTSKSNLFKARQKLQEMLKATESKTYQVRNSGVDRNLLEVRLNTNMQ
;
A
#
# COMPACT_ATOMS: atom_id res chain seq x y z
N MET A 1 -23.61 11.41 23.34
CA MET A 1 -23.12 10.10 23.85
C MET A 1 -22.23 9.29 22.90
N LYS A 2 -22.40 9.30 21.56
CA LYS A 2 -21.47 8.54 20.67
C LYS A 2 -20.10 9.20 20.47
N GLY A 3 -19.96 10.51 20.62
CA GLY A 3 -18.69 11.23 20.46
C GLY A 3 -17.69 11.06 21.61
N GLU A 4 -18.17 10.97 22.83
CA GLU A 4 -17.32 10.85 24.02
C GLU A 4 -16.63 9.48 24.17
N PHE A 5 -17.29 8.41 23.70
CA PHE A 5 -16.70 7.06 23.69
C PHE A 5 -15.58 6.92 22.68
N VAL A 6 -15.63 7.64 21.54
CA VAL A 6 -14.61 7.58 20.50
C VAL A 6 -13.34 8.34 20.92
N THR A 7 -13.48 9.48 21.61
CA THR A 7 -12.34 10.25 22.12
C THR A 7 -11.64 9.51 23.26
N ALA A 8 -12.36 8.97 24.24
CA ALA A 8 -11.79 8.22 25.35
C ALA A 8 -11.01 6.95 24.92
N ASN A 9 -11.39 6.34 23.80
CA ASN A 9 -10.68 5.17 23.28
C ASN A 9 -9.39 5.55 22.54
N ARG A 10 -9.39 6.67 21.81
CA ARG A 10 -8.17 7.25 21.21
C ARG A 10 -7.16 7.67 22.26
N ASP A 11 -7.60 8.37 23.29
CA ASP A 11 -6.71 8.83 24.35
C ASP A 11 -6.01 7.66 25.07
N ARG A 12 -6.74 6.53 25.28
CA ARG A 12 -6.15 5.30 25.84
C ARG A 12 -5.14 4.64 24.90
N GLU A 13 -5.43 4.60 23.63
CA GLU A 13 -4.54 4.03 22.60
C GLU A 13 -3.25 4.85 22.49
N ASP A 14 -3.36 6.17 22.47
CA ASP A 14 -2.23 7.09 22.45
C ASP A 14 -1.32 6.93 23.70
N ILE A 15 -1.89 6.75 24.88
CA ILE A 15 -1.15 6.49 26.13
C ILE A 15 -0.35 5.18 26.03
N VAL A 16 -0.97 4.12 25.50
CA VAL A 16 -0.31 2.81 25.33
C VAL A 16 0.83 2.90 24.33
N ILE A 17 0.62 3.58 23.20
CA ILE A 17 1.66 3.81 22.19
C ILE A 17 2.83 4.59 22.79
N GLN A 18 2.56 5.65 23.54
CA GLN A 18 3.61 6.43 24.21
C GLN A 18 4.42 5.58 25.18
N LYS A 19 3.78 4.68 25.93
CA LYS A 19 4.48 3.71 26.81
C LYS A 19 5.43 2.82 26.00
N TYR A 20 4.98 2.28 24.85
CA TYR A 20 5.84 1.46 23.99
C TYR A 20 7.02 2.27 23.43
N ILE A 21 6.78 3.51 23.00
CA ILE A 21 7.84 4.40 22.50
C ILE A 21 8.90 4.63 23.58
N GLN A 22 8.48 4.94 24.81
CA GLN A 22 9.41 5.12 25.94
C GLN A 22 10.21 3.86 26.24
N GLY A 23 9.59 2.68 26.17
CA GLY A 23 10.31 1.41 26.29
C GLY A 23 11.29 1.17 25.13
N CYS A 24 10.93 1.53 23.90
CA CYS A 24 11.84 1.46 22.75
C CYS A 24 13.07 2.37 22.92
N ILE A 25 12.89 3.57 23.49
CA ILE A 25 14.01 4.48 23.82
C ILE A 25 14.98 3.82 24.83
N ARG A 26 14.48 3.01 25.77
CA ARG A 26 15.29 2.23 26.72
C ARG A 26 15.80 0.90 26.15
N ASN A 27 15.58 0.64 24.83
CA ASN A 27 15.93 -0.61 24.17
C ASN A 27 15.23 -1.88 24.74
N GLU A 28 14.04 -1.74 25.30
CA GLU A 28 13.24 -2.85 25.82
C GLU A 28 12.65 -3.68 24.65
N ARG A 29 13.02 -4.95 24.56
CA ARG A 29 12.60 -5.86 23.48
C ARG A 29 11.09 -6.06 23.41
N ASP A 30 10.43 -6.13 24.57
CA ASP A 30 8.97 -6.32 24.62
C ASP A 30 8.23 -5.09 24.09
N SER A 31 8.73 -3.88 24.39
CA SER A 31 8.20 -2.63 23.86
C SER A 31 8.41 -2.51 22.34
N GLN A 32 9.58 -2.91 21.83
CA GLN A 32 9.85 -2.97 20.39
C GLN A 32 8.93 -3.96 19.68
N LYS A 33 8.74 -5.16 20.26
CA LYS A 33 7.82 -6.17 19.72
C LYS A 33 6.39 -5.67 19.70
N ALA A 34 5.93 -5.04 20.78
CA ALA A 34 4.57 -4.50 20.89
C ALA A 34 4.35 -3.38 19.85
N LEU A 35 5.29 -2.45 19.71
CA LEU A 35 5.20 -1.37 18.72
C LEU A 35 5.21 -1.91 17.29
N TYR A 36 6.08 -2.89 16.98
CA TYR A 36 6.10 -3.57 15.70
C TYR A 36 4.76 -4.25 15.38
N GLN A 37 4.21 -5.02 16.31
CA GLN A 37 2.92 -5.70 16.14
C GLN A 37 1.77 -4.72 15.94
N HIS A 38 1.74 -3.63 16.72
CA HIS A 38 0.70 -2.62 16.65
C HIS A 38 0.66 -1.94 15.27
N PHE A 39 1.82 -1.58 14.72
CA PHE A 39 1.92 -0.87 13.45
C PHE A 39 2.21 -1.74 12.23
N TYR A 40 2.26 -3.07 12.41
CA TYR A 40 2.58 -4.03 11.34
C TYR A 40 1.70 -3.84 10.10
N SER A 41 0.38 -3.84 10.26
CA SER A 41 -0.56 -3.75 9.15
C SER A 41 -0.45 -2.42 8.40
N PHE A 42 -0.26 -1.33 9.12
CA PHE A 42 -0.05 -0.01 8.54
C PHE A 42 1.25 0.04 7.72
N ALA A 43 2.36 -0.37 8.32
CA ALA A 43 3.66 -0.32 7.67
C ALA A 43 3.76 -1.31 6.49
N MET A 44 3.21 -2.54 6.63
CA MET A 44 3.12 -3.52 5.55
C MET A 44 2.29 -2.99 4.37
N GLY A 45 1.19 -2.27 4.64
CA GLY A 45 0.40 -1.61 3.60
C GLY A 45 1.22 -0.61 2.78
N ILE A 46 2.14 0.13 3.40
CA ILE A 46 3.08 1.00 2.68
C ILE A 46 4.04 0.15 1.86
N CYS A 47 4.70 -0.85 2.47
CA CYS A 47 5.71 -1.67 1.80
C CYS A 47 5.16 -2.36 0.53
N LEU A 48 3.95 -2.93 0.63
CA LEU A 48 3.29 -3.61 -0.50
C LEU A 48 3.03 -2.70 -1.70
N ARG A 49 2.90 -1.40 -1.52
CA ARG A 49 2.72 -0.46 -2.63
C ARG A 49 3.98 -0.27 -3.47
N TYR A 50 5.16 -0.48 -2.87
CA TYR A 50 6.47 -0.25 -3.51
C TYR A 50 7.18 -1.53 -3.92
N ALA A 51 6.99 -2.61 -3.16
CA ALA A 51 7.63 -3.90 -3.37
C ALA A 51 7.16 -4.60 -4.65
N ASN A 52 7.98 -5.49 -5.18
CA ASN A 52 7.61 -6.33 -6.32
C ASN A 52 6.80 -7.55 -5.87
N ASP A 53 7.11 -8.07 -4.68
CA ASP A 53 6.43 -9.20 -4.09
C ASP A 53 6.33 -9.06 -2.56
N ARG A 54 5.78 -10.06 -1.90
CA ARG A 54 5.59 -10.08 -0.45
C ARG A 54 6.90 -10.24 0.33
N LEU A 55 7.89 -10.92 -0.24
CA LEU A 55 9.19 -11.12 0.38
C LEU A 55 9.96 -9.80 0.43
N ASP A 56 9.97 -9.08 -0.70
CA ASP A 56 10.51 -7.74 -0.79
C ASP A 56 9.83 -6.79 0.21
N ALA A 57 8.49 -6.84 0.28
CA ALA A 57 7.74 -6.03 1.23
C ALA A 57 8.12 -6.32 2.68
N ALA A 58 8.34 -7.59 3.03
CA ALA A 58 8.78 -7.98 4.37
C ALA A 58 10.21 -7.50 4.67
N GLY A 59 11.11 -7.53 3.67
CA GLY A 59 12.46 -6.96 3.77
C GLY A 59 12.41 -5.46 4.04
N ILE A 60 11.67 -4.69 3.24
CA ILE A 60 11.48 -3.25 3.41
C ILE A 60 10.89 -2.94 4.80
N LEU A 61 9.90 -3.72 5.24
CA LEU A 61 9.26 -3.57 6.55
C LEU A 61 10.26 -3.71 7.70
N ASN A 62 11.05 -4.78 7.68
CA ASN A 62 12.04 -5.06 8.71
C ASN A 62 13.13 -3.97 8.76
N ASP A 63 13.64 -3.56 7.60
CA ASP A 63 14.64 -2.49 7.51
C ASP A 63 14.05 -1.15 7.98
N GLY A 64 12.79 -0.87 7.64
CA GLY A 64 12.09 0.33 8.07
C GLY A 64 11.91 0.39 9.58
N PHE A 65 11.47 -0.71 10.21
CA PHE A 65 11.38 -0.78 11.67
C PHE A 65 12.74 -0.72 12.35
N PHE A 66 13.77 -1.35 11.80
CA PHE A 66 15.12 -1.23 12.30
C PHE A 66 15.59 0.24 12.30
N LYS A 67 15.37 0.96 11.18
CA LYS A 67 15.66 2.40 11.09
C LYS A 67 14.82 3.22 12.08
N ALA A 68 13.55 2.87 12.27
CA ALA A 68 12.67 3.53 13.22
C ALA A 68 13.19 3.36 14.66
N PHE A 69 13.50 2.15 15.10
CA PHE A 69 14.04 1.89 16.44
C PHE A 69 15.40 2.57 16.65
N LYS A 70 16.27 2.54 15.66
CA LYS A 70 17.58 3.23 15.73
C LYS A 70 17.42 4.75 15.89
N ASN A 71 16.37 5.35 15.33
CA ASN A 71 16.12 6.79 15.36
C ASN A 71 14.98 7.20 16.32
N ILE A 72 14.49 6.29 17.16
CA ILE A 72 13.33 6.54 18.03
C ILE A 72 13.54 7.75 18.96
N ASN A 73 14.79 8.02 19.37
CA ASN A 73 15.16 9.18 20.16
C ASN A 73 14.97 10.53 19.43
N LYS A 74 14.82 10.51 18.10
CA LYS A 74 14.56 11.71 17.28
C LYS A 74 13.06 11.97 17.09
N TYR A 75 12.21 11.05 17.56
CA TYR A 75 10.78 11.26 17.51
C TYR A 75 10.36 12.30 18.55
N GLU A 76 9.57 13.27 18.13
CA GLU A 76 9.02 14.33 18.99
C GLU A 76 7.64 13.89 19.51
N PRO A 77 7.47 13.65 20.83
CA PRO A 77 6.20 13.15 21.39
C PRO A 77 4.97 14.06 21.17
N THR A 78 5.20 15.34 20.83
CA THR A 78 4.15 16.31 20.52
C THR A 78 3.55 16.10 19.12
N LYS A 79 4.18 15.31 18.27
CA LYS A 79 3.74 14.98 16.91
C LYS A 79 3.12 13.59 16.88
N ALA A 80 2.21 13.34 15.93
CA ALA A 80 1.65 12.00 15.74
C ALA A 80 2.71 10.99 15.28
N PHE A 81 2.71 9.78 15.88
CA PHE A 81 3.70 8.74 15.59
C PHE A 81 3.54 8.13 14.19
N LEU A 82 2.30 7.92 13.74
CA LEU A 82 2.01 7.30 12.44
C LEU A 82 2.67 8.04 11.26
N PRO A 83 2.58 9.38 11.11
CA PRO A 83 3.26 10.08 10.03
C PRO A 83 4.79 9.98 10.11
N TRP A 84 5.35 10.00 11.32
CA TRP A 84 6.79 9.84 11.52
C TRP A 84 7.28 8.46 11.09
N LEU A 85 6.59 7.40 11.54
CA LEU A 85 6.89 6.02 11.13
C LEU A 85 6.67 5.83 9.62
N GLY A 86 5.54 6.32 9.10
CA GLY A 86 5.20 6.24 7.68
C GLY A 86 6.30 6.82 6.79
N ARG A 87 6.83 7.99 7.16
CA ARG A 87 7.94 8.62 6.42
C ARG A 87 9.21 7.75 6.42
N ILE A 88 9.54 7.09 7.53
CA ILE A 88 10.69 6.19 7.60
C ILE A 88 10.48 4.97 6.70
N ILE A 89 9.30 4.35 6.74
CA ILE A 89 8.96 3.20 5.91
C ILE A 89 8.98 3.58 4.42
N THR A 90 8.34 4.71 4.04
CA THR A 90 8.33 5.20 2.65
C THR A 90 9.76 5.48 2.15
N ASN A 91 10.59 6.17 2.93
CA ASN A 91 11.99 6.41 2.56
C ASN A 91 12.77 5.10 2.40
N THR A 92 12.51 4.10 3.24
CA THR A 92 13.14 2.78 3.12
C THR A 92 12.71 2.06 1.84
N ALA A 93 11.43 2.17 1.47
CA ALA A 93 10.92 1.64 0.21
C ALA A 93 11.54 2.34 -1.02
N ILE A 94 11.80 3.64 -0.93
CA ILE A 94 12.51 4.39 -1.98
C ILE A 94 13.98 3.95 -2.09
N ASP A 95 14.66 3.74 -0.96
CA ASP A 95 16.03 3.21 -0.96
C ASP A 95 16.09 1.84 -1.64
N TYR A 96 15.11 0.96 -1.34
CA TYR A 96 14.95 -0.34 -1.99
C TYR A 96 14.73 -0.18 -3.51
N TYR A 97 13.83 0.71 -3.93
CA TYR A 97 13.58 0.99 -5.35
C TYR A 97 14.85 1.47 -6.06
N ARG A 98 15.60 2.42 -5.46
CA ARG A 98 16.85 2.93 -6.04
C ARG A 98 17.94 1.85 -6.16
N ALA A 99 18.04 0.97 -5.16
CA ALA A 99 18.97 -0.15 -5.22
C ALA A 99 18.64 -1.09 -6.39
N ASN A 100 17.36 -1.39 -6.60
CA ASN A 100 16.91 -2.28 -7.66
C ASN A 100 16.98 -1.65 -9.06
N LEU A 101 16.86 -0.33 -9.19
CA LEU A 101 17.06 0.34 -10.49
C LEU A 101 18.47 0.07 -11.05
N LYS A 102 19.49 0.03 -10.21
CA LYS A 102 20.87 -0.24 -10.63
C LYS A 102 21.07 -1.65 -11.19
N PHE A 103 20.15 -2.58 -10.84
CA PHE A 103 20.18 -3.95 -11.35
C PHE A 103 19.21 -4.16 -12.53
N ALA A 104 18.21 -3.28 -12.70
CA ALA A 104 17.19 -3.41 -13.74
C ALA A 104 17.64 -2.97 -15.14
N ASP A 105 18.78 -2.29 -15.27
CA ASP A 105 19.37 -1.97 -16.59
C ASP A 105 19.77 -3.22 -17.41
N HIS A 106 19.56 -4.42 -16.85
CA HIS A 106 19.94 -5.69 -17.49
C HIS A 106 18.81 -6.75 -17.58
N VAL A 107 17.58 -6.46 -17.15
CA VAL A 107 16.49 -7.46 -17.22
C VAL A 107 15.19 -6.81 -17.71
N ASP A 108 14.75 -7.23 -18.88
CA ASP A 108 13.41 -6.99 -19.43
C ASP A 108 12.33 -7.55 -18.50
N ILE A 109 11.22 -6.82 -18.45
CA ILE A 109 10.07 -6.99 -17.56
C ILE A 109 9.50 -8.40 -17.68
N LEU A 110 9.66 -9.21 -16.65
CA LEU A 110 8.86 -10.42 -16.46
C LEU A 110 7.56 -10.04 -15.74
N ASP A 111 6.44 -10.51 -16.29
CA ASP A 111 5.10 -10.39 -15.71
C ASP A 111 5.09 -10.93 -14.27
N HIS A 112 4.72 -10.08 -13.33
CA HIS A 112 4.59 -10.47 -11.93
C HIS A 112 3.22 -11.09 -11.67
N GLU A 113 3.22 -12.38 -11.36
CA GLU A 113 2.05 -13.12 -10.88
C GLU A 113 1.68 -12.73 -9.44
N ASN A 114 0.41 -12.39 -9.30
CA ASN A 114 -0.49 -12.45 -8.14
C ASN A 114 0.08 -12.46 -6.71
N ILE A 115 -0.08 -11.31 -6.05
CA ILE A 115 -0.22 -11.28 -4.59
C ILE A 115 -1.71 -11.37 -4.26
N ALA A 116 -2.23 -12.58 -4.03
CA ALA A 116 -3.55 -12.81 -3.49
C ALA A 116 -3.48 -13.15 -2.00
N GLN A 117 -4.43 -12.61 -1.26
CA GLN A 117 -4.91 -12.93 0.08
C GLN A 117 -4.34 -12.16 1.28
N VAL A 118 -5.15 -11.24 1.77
CA VAL A 118 -5.53 -11.14 3.19
C VAL A 118 -6.97 -10.63 3.26
N SER A 119 -7.83 -11.39 3.90
CA SER A 119 -9.27 -11.20 3.99
C SER A 119 -9.69 -10.17 5.04
N SER A 120 -10.66 -9.36 4.74
CA SER A 120 -11.94 -9.13 5.43
C SER A 120 -12.76 -8.03 4.74
N VAL A 121 -13.88 -8.49 4.22
CA VAL A 121 -15.22 -7.93 3.97
C VAL A 121 -15.31 -6.47 3.45
N TYR A 122 -15.80 -6.27 2.30
CA TYR A 122 -16.29 -5.13 1.48
C TYR A 122 -15.34 -3.92 1.27
N ASP A 123 -14.93 -3.16 2.29
CA ASP A 123 -14.00 -2.01 2.10
C ASP A 123 -12.56 -2.47 1.82
N LYS A 124 -12.19 -3.62 2.36
CA LYS A 124 -10.87 -4.23 2.12
C LYS A 124 -10.77 -4.87 0.73
N LEU A 125 -11.87 -5.35 0.15
CA LEU A 125 -11.89 -5.92 -1.19
C LEU A 125 -11.55 -4.84 -2.22
N ALA A 126 -12.20 -3.67 -2.14
CA ALA A 126 -11.90 -2.53 -3.02
C ALA A 126 -10.46 -2.02 -2.88
N TYR A 127 -9.92 -2.00 -1.66
CA TYR A 127 -8.52 -1.62 -1.42
C TYR A 127 -7.54 -2.65 -2.02
N HIS A 128 -7.81 -3.94 -1.86
CA HIS A 128 -6.98 -5.01 -2.42
C HIS A 128 -6.99 -5.00 -3.95
N ASP A 129 -8.15 -4.79 -4.55
CA ASP A 129 -8.29 -4.69 -6.00
C ASP A 129 -7.50 -3.50 -6.55
N LEU A 130 -7.59 -2.34 -5.87
CA LEU A 130 -6.82 -1.16 -6.24
C LEU A 130 -5.31 -1.38 -6.07
N LEU A 131 -4.88 -1.99 -4.96
CA LEU A 131 -3.48 -2.32 -4.72
C LEU A 131 -2.95 -3.28 -5.81
N ALA A 132 -3.73 -4.30 -6.18
CA ALA A 132 -3.37 -5.22 -7.25
C ALA A 132 -3.21 -4.50 -8.61
N LEU A 133 -4.06 -3.51 -8.93
CA LEU A 133 -3.90 -2.69 -10.12
C LEU A 133 -2.64 -1.83 -10.07
N VAL A 134 -2.36 -1.21 -8.93
CA VAL A 134 -1.15 -0.40 -8.73
C VAL A 134 0.11 -1.25 -8.86
N GLN A 135 0.11 -2.49 -8.36
CA GLN A 135 1.22 -3.41 -8.48
C GLN A 135 1.49 -3.89 -9.91
N ARG A 136 0.51 -3.84 -10.81
CA ARG A 136 0.69 -4.13 -12.24
C ARG A 136 1.36 -3.00 -13.02
N LEU A 137 1.55 -1.83 -12.44
CA LEU A 137 2.35 -0.77 -13.03
C LEU A 137 3.82 -1.15 -13.01
N SER A 138 4.58 -0.70 -14.02
CA SER A 138 6.06 -0.77 -13.95
C SER A 138 6.58 -0.05 -12.72
N ALA A 139 7.72 -0.49 -12.18
CA ALA A 139 8.27 0.03 -10.94
C ALA A 139 8.37 1.57 -10.91
N GLY A 140 8.82 2.20 -12.01
CA GLY A 140 8.92 3.66 -12.10
C GLY A 140 7.57 4.39 -12.07
N TYR A 141 6.57 3.88 -12.80
CA TYR A 141 5.22 4.48 -12.79
C TYR A 141 4.55 4.28 -11.44
N ARG A 142 4.70 3.09 -10.85
CA ARG A 142 4.17 2.73 -9.53
C ARG A 142 4.74 3.60 -8.43
N THR A 143 6.06 3.79 -8.40
CA THR A 143 6.74 4.59 -7.39
C THR A 143 6.32 6.06 -7.46
N VAL A 144 6.32 6.68 -8.65
CA VAL A 144 5.89 8.07 -8.81
C VAL A 144 4.40 8.24 -8.47
N PHE A 145 3.55 7.29 -8.87
CA PHE A 145 2.12 7.32 -8.54
C PHE A 145 1.88 7.27 -7.02
N ASN A 146 2.55 6.37 -6.32
CA ASN A 146 2.41 6.25 -4.86
C ASN A 146 2.89 7.51 -4.15
N LEU A 147 4.06 8.02 -4.50
CA LEU A 147 4.61 9.23 -3.88
C LEU A 147 3.72 10.45 -4.09
N PHE A 148 3.20 10.65 -5.31
CA PHE A 148 2.38 11.82 -5.62
C PHE A 148 0.95 11.69 -5.13
N ALA A 149 0.27 10.57 -5.51
CA ALA A 149 -1.18 10.45 -5.33
C ALA A 149 -1.59 9.93 -3.94
N ILE A 150 -0.71 9.19 -3.27
CA ILE A 150 -1.02 8.55 -1.97
C ILE A 150 -0.26 9.24 -0.84
N ASP A 151 1.05 9.44 -1.02
CA ASP A 151 1.92 9.97 0.04
C ASP A 151 2.03 11.51 0.02
N GLY A 152 1.53 12.18 -1.05
CA GLY A 152 1.35 13.63 -1.12
C GLY A 152 2.60 14.45 -1.42
N TYR A 153 3.66 13.83 -1.95
CA TYR A 153 4.88 14.55 -2.35
C TYR A 153 4.68 15.36 -3.63
N THR A 154 5.35 16.50 -3.72
CA THR A 154 5.41 17.33 -4.93
C THR A 154 6.30 16.68 -6.00
N HIS A 155 6.17 17.10 -7.26
CA HIS A 155 7.05 16.59 -8.32
C HIS A 155 8.51 16.98 -8.12
N GLU A 156 8.78 18.09 -7.49
CA GLU A 156 10.11 18.58 -7.11
C GLU A 156 10.76 17.66 -6.07
N GLU A 157 10.03 17.33 -5.00
CA GLU A 157 10.46 16.38 -3.97
C GLU A 157 10.68 14.98 -4.56
N ILE A 158 9.75 14.50 -5.41
CA ILE A 158 9.86 13.21 -6.08
C ILE A 158 11.10 13.16 -7.00
N ALA A 159 11.37 14.24 -7.73
CA ALA A 159 12.53 14.35 -8.60
C ALA A 159 13.83 14.22 -7.80
N GLU A 160 13.94 14.92 -6.68
CA GLU A 160 15.06 14.83 -5.75
C GLU A 160 15.18 13.42 -5.15
N MET A 161 14.06 12.89 -4.61
CA MET A 161 13.99 11.57 -3.96
C MET A 161 14.36 10.42 -4.91
N LEU A 162 14.05 10.51 -6.19
CA LEU A 162 14.29 9.43 -7.17
C LEU A 162 15.51 9.67 -8.07
N GLY A 163 16.11 10.86 -8.02
CA GLY A 163 17.23 11.24 -8.91
C GLY A 163 16.80 11.36 -10.37
N ILE A 164 15.58 11.83 -10.63
CA ILE A 164 15.01 12.03 -11.98
C ILE A 164 14.68 13.52 -12.22
N SER A 165 14.37 13.89 -13.47
CA SER A 165 13.88 15.25 -13.72
C SER A 165 12.42 15.42 -13.27
N VAL A 166 12.02 16.66 -12.95
CA VAL A 166 10.62 17.02 -12.67
C VAL A 166 9.71 16.65 -13.85
N GLY A 167 10.19 16.85 -15.09
CA GLY A 167 9.51 16.43 -16.31
C GLY A 167 9.27 14.92 -16.39
N THR A 168 10.28 14.12 -16.00
CA THR A 168 10.17 12.66 -15.91
C THR A 168 9.14 12.25 -14.86
N SER A 169 9.13 12.90 -13.69
CA SER A 169 8.13 12.65 -12.65
C SER A 169 6.71 12.93 -13.17
N LYS A 170 6.47 14.07 -13.82
CA LYS A 170 5.17 14.41 -14.43
C LYS A 170 4.74 13.41 -15.49
N SER A 171 5.64 13.02 -16.40
CA SER A 171 5.34 12.07 -17.47
C SER A 171 5.04 10.65 -16.93
N ASN A 172 5.77 10.21 -15.90
CA ASN A 172 5.54 8.91 -15.25
C ASN A 172 4.17 8.88 -14.54
N LEU A 173 3.79 9.96 -13.86
CA LEU A 173 2.46 10.07 -13.25
C LEU A 173 1.34 10.01 -14.30
N PHE A 174 1.51 10.75 -15.40
CA PHE A 174 0.54 10.72 -16.50
C PHE A 174 0.36 9.31 -17.06
N LYS A 175 1.46 8.63 -17.39
CA LYS A 175 1.43 7.25 -17.90
C LYS A 175 0.87 6.26 -16.89
N ALA A 176 1.18 6.42 -15.58
CA ALA A 176 0.62 5.61 -14.52
C ALA A 176 -0.92 5.72 -14.47
N ARG A 177 -1.45 6.95 -14.51
CA ARG A 177 -2.89 7.21 -14.51
C ARG A 177 -3.58 6.64 -15.74
N GLN A 178 -2.99 6.80 -16.93
CA GLN A 178 -3.51 6.24 -18.17
C GLN A 178 -3.62 4.70 -18.06
N LYS A 179 -2.56 4.02 -17.65
CA LYS A 179 -2.57 2.56 -17.50
C LYS A 179 -3.58 2.08 -16.45
N LEU A 180 -3.70 2.77 -15.31
CA LEU A 180 -4.71 2.44 -14.30
C LEU A 180 -6.13 2.59 -14.85
N GLN A 181 -6.41 3.65 -15.61
CA GLN A 181 -7.72 3.84 -16.26
C GLN A 181 -8.04 2.74 -17.27
N GLU A 182 -7.06 2.33 -18.08
CA GLU A 182 -7.20 1.21 -19.04
C GLU A 182 -7.52 -0.10 -18.31
N MET A 183 -6.81 -0.40 -17.23
CA MET A 183 -7.02 -1.60 -16.43
C MET A 183 -8.39 -1.60 -15.72
N LEU A 184 -8.85 -0.47 -15.19
CA LEU A 184 -10.18 -0.33 -14.58
C LEU A 184 -11.29 -0.59 -15.59
N LYS A 185 -11.23 0.04 -16.79
CA LYS A 185 -12.21 -0.17 -17.86
C LYS A 185 -12.27 -1.65 -18.30
N ALA A 186 -11.13 -2.31 -18.40
CA ALA A 186 -11.07 -3.73 -18.74
C ALA A 186 -11.71 -4.63 -17.65
N THR A 187 -11.57 -4.26 -16.38
CA THR A 187 -12.17 -4.98 -15.25
C THR A 187 -13.69 -4.79 -15.23
N GLU A 188 -14.18 -3.57 -15.44
CA GLU A 188 -15.62 -3.27 -15.50
C GLU A 188 -16.29 -4.02 -16.67
N SER A 189 -15.67 -4.05 -17.84
CA SER A 189 -16.18 -4.77 -19.01
C SER A 189 -16.30 -6.27 -18.76
N LYS A 190 -15.34 -6.88 -18.08
CA LYS A 190 -15.40 -8.30 -17.69
C LYS A 190 -16.53 -8.57 -16.67
N THR A 191 -16.68 -7.71 -15.68
CA THR A 191 -17.72 -7.84 -14.65
C THR A 191 -19.11 -7.72 -15.27
N TYR A 192 -19.31 -6.81 -16.26
CA TYR A 192 -20.56 -6.65 -16.98
C TYR A 192 -20.90 -7.88 -17.83
N GLN A 193 -19.92 -8.45 -18.52
CA GLN A 193 -20.12 -9.68 -19.32
C GLN A 193 -20.48 -10.89 -18.44
N VAL A 194 -19.83 -11.06 -17.27
CA VAL A 194 -20.15 -12.17 -16.34
C VAL A 194 -21.56 -12.02 -15.76
N ARG A 195 -21.99 -10.81 -15.43
CA ARG A 195 -23.37 -10.55 -14.95
C ARG A 195 -24.42 -10.87 -16.02
N ASN A 196 -24.19 -10.46 -17.27
CA ASN A 196 -25.13 -10.71 -18.35
C ASN A 196 -25.16 -12.18 -18.78
N SER A 197 -24.03 -12.89 -18.79
CA SER A 197 -23.99 -14.33 -19.09
C SER A 197 -24.66 -15.18 -18.01
N GLY A 198 -24.68 -14.72 -16.74
CA GLY A 198 -25.42 -15.36 -15.64
C GLY A 198 -26.93 -15.15 -15.73
N VAL A 199 -27.37 -13.98 -16.19
CA VAL A 199 -28.81 -13.67 -16.36
C VAL A 199 -29.41 -14.47 -17.51
N ASP A 200 -28.69 -14.64 -18.65
CA ASP A 200 -29.16 -15.41 -19.77
C ASP A 200 -29.32 -16.92 -19.46
N ARG A 201 -28.47 -17.51 -18.61
CA ARG A 201 -28.63 -18.91 -18.20
C ARG A 201 -29.86 -19.12 -17.33
N ASN A 202 -30.15 -18.23 -16.38
CA ASN A 202 -31.33 -18.35 -15.52
C ASN A 202 -32.64 -18.12 -16.31
N LEU A 203 -32.64 -17.23 -17.33
CA LEU A 203 -33.81 -17.00 -18.17
C LEU A 203 -34.08 -18.18 -19.10
N LEU A 204 -33.06 -18.88 -19.59
CA LEU A 204 -33.20 -20.08 -20.42
C LEU A 204 -33.71 -21.29 -19.60
N GLU A 205 -33.21 -21.48 -18.36
CA GLU A 205 -33.72 -22.55 -17.49
C GLU A 205 -35.18 -22.36 -17.07
N VAL A 206 -35.59 -21.11 -16.78
CA VAL A 206 -37.00 -20.81 -16.47
C VAL A 206 -37.92 -21.06 -17.67
N ARG A 207 -37.49 -20.73 -18.91
CA ARG A 207 -38.27 -20.98 -20.14
C ARG A 207 -38.38 -22.45 -20.53
N LEU A 208 -37.34 -23.25 -20.22
CA LEU A 208 -37.37 -24.69 -20.50
C LEU A 208 -38.28 -25.45 -19.53
N ASN A 209 -38.42 -24.97 -18.31
CA ASN A 209 -39.28 -25.60 -17.31
C ASN A 209 -40.77 -25.21 -17.43
N THR A 210 -41.11 -24.14 -18.14
CA THR A 210 -42.48 -23.67 -18.32
C THR A 210 -43.21 -24.33 -19.54
N ASN A 211 -42.44 -24.99 -20.43
CA ASN A 211 -43.00 -25.67 -21.63
C ASN A 211 -43.18 -27.18 -21.45
N MET A 212 -43.06 -27.72 -20.26
CA MET A 212 -43.28 -29.15 -19.93
C MET A 212 -44.45 -29.39 -18.97
N GLN A 213 -45.47 -28.52 -18.96
CA GLN A 213 -46.76 -28.81 -18.33
C GLN A 213 -47.91 -28.71 -19.31
#